data_0e6c4ff014bca2807e15595fd0ab5022
#
_entry.id   0e6c4ff014bca2807e15595fd0ab5022
#
_cell.length_a   1.000
_cell.length_b   1.000
_cell.length_c   1.000
_cell.angle_alpha   90.00
_cell.angle_beta   90.00
_cell.angle_gamma   90.00
#
_symmetry.space_group_name_H-M   'P 1'
#
loop_
_entity.id
_entity.type
_entity.pdbx_description
1 polymer ?
#
loop_
_entity_poly.entity_id
_entity_poly.type
_entity_poly.pdbx_seq_one_letter_code
_entity_poly.pdbx_strand_id
1 'polypeptide(L)'
;MKKIILLLLLISFTACNTSHPDYEANKKLAQKWVETFETQNMDLWEEVVSEDLLDVAPMYGMGQVDYATSKQVAQFYVDNYTDVKFNNPVWLPGIDTLTMKPDGSVRAYGTWTGKSNSTGREFSITSYHNFDFKDGKIASTGEYFDATGMVNAVGPVDRNVVVFTAKVSKKNIEKFQELMDSKDGLTVTRNADGCTHVEAFYNEENETYFIYEYWDSYEQYETYLDWRFNIEEPSFVAKVIPLVKGGEAGMAAHYNNKHYNFY
;
A
#
# COMPACT_ATOMS: atom_id res chain seq x y z
N MET A 1 -59.67 36.17 2.20
CA MET A 1 -58.58 35.92 1.25
C MET A 1 -57.19 36.16 1.87
N LYS A 2 -56.90 37.30 2.51
CA LYS A 2 -55.54 37.56 3.11
C LYS A 2 -55.13 36.55 4.19
N LYS A 3 -56.03 36.00 4.99
CA LYS A 3 -55.72 34.99 6.03
C LYS A 3 -55.43 33.60 5.46
N ILE A 4 -56.00 33.25 4.32
CA ILE A 4 -55.76 31.96 3.61
C ILE A 4 -54.39 31.98 2.93
N ILE A 5 -53.99 33.14 2.36
CA ILE A 5 -52.65 33.32 1.77
C ILE A 5 -51.57 33.22 2.81
N LEU A 6 -51.78 33.73 4.03
CA LEU A 6 -50.82 33.63 5.12
C LEU A 6 -50.63 32.20 5.63
N LEU A 7 -51.73 31.39 5.63
CA LEU A 7 -51.68 29.97 6.02
C LEU A 7 -50.95 29.12 4.97
N LEU A 8 -51.14 29.42 3.68
CA LEU A 8 -50.41 28.77 2.59
C LEU A 8 -48.91 29.11 2.57
N LEU A 9 -48.54 30.33 2.94
CA LEU A 9 -47.14 30.73 3.10
C LEU A 9 -46.45 30.03 4.29
N LEU A 10 -47.18 29.76 5.38
CA LEU A 10 -46.64 29.02 6.55
C LEU A 10 -46.42 27.54 6.23
N ILE A 11 -47.23 26.94 5.37
CA ILE A 11 -47.09 25.53 4.94
C ILE A 11 -45.87 25.37 4.00
N SER A 12 -45.52 26.40 3.22
CA SER A 12 -44.37 26.35 2.30
C SER A 12 -43.00 26.40 2.99
N PHE A 13 -42.92 26.79 4.27
CA PHE A 13 -41.69 26.78 5.05
C PHE A 13 -41.42 25.46 5.78
N THR A 14 -42.36 24.51 5.80
CA THR A 14 -42.15 23.20 6.44
C THR A 14 -41.64 22.12 5.51
N ALA A 15 -41.38 22.43 4.26
CA ALA A 15 -41.13 21.45 3.20
C ALA A 15 -39.68 21.45 2.69
N CYS A 16 -38.70 21.39 3.54
CA CYS A 16 -37.34 20.97 3.12
C CYS A 16 -36.47 20.64 4.34
N ASN A 17 -36.85 19.64 5.12
CA ASN A 17 -35.85 18.93 5.87
C ASN A 17 -35.34 17.81 4.91
N THR A 18 -34.34 18.17 4.10
CA THR A 18 -33.73 17.29 3.11
C THR A 18 -32.70 16.34 3.71
N SER A 19 -32.49 16.38 5.04
CA SER A 19 -31.53 15.52 5.76
C SER A 19 -32.26 14.50 6.64
N HIS A 20 -31.66 13.33 6.79
CA HIS A 20 -32.12 12.35 7.77
C HIS A 20 -31.96 12.93 9.20
N PRO A 21 -32.87 12.68 10.15
CA PRO A 21 -32.82 13.25 11.51
C PRO A 21 -31.50 12.91 12.23
N ASP A 22 -30.93 11.74 11.99
CA ASP A 22 -29.70 11.28 12.65
C ASP A 22 -28.43 11.75 11.96
N TYR A 23 -28.50 12.39 10.78
CA TYR A 23 -27.32 12.76 9.99
C TYR A 23 -26.29 13.58 10.76
N GLU A 24 -26.71 14.61 11.49
CA GLU A 24 -25.79 15.46 12.23
C GLU A 24 -25.14 14.73 13.42
N ALA A 25 -25.85 13.81 14.07
CA ALA A 25 -25.28 12.96 15.12
C ALA A 25 -24.26 11.97 14.53
N ASN A 26 -24.62 11.32 13.45
CA ASN A 26 -23.78 10.34 12.74
C ASN A 26 -22.53 11.00 12.14
N LYS A 27 -22.67 12.23 11.60
CA LYS A 27 -21.51 13.00 11.12
C LYS A 27 -20.49 13.27 12.22
N LYS A 28 -20.93 13.54 13.46
CA LYS A 28 -20.02 13.70 14.60
C LYS A 28 -19.26 12.41 14.93
N LEU A 29 -19.89 11.26 14.83
CA LEU A 29 -19.21 9.96 15.00
C LEU A 29 -18.17 9.74 13.93
N ALA A 30 -18.48 10.03 12.66
CA ALA A 30 -17.53 9.96 11.56
C ALA A 30 -16.37 10.96 11.72
N GLN A 31 -16.63 12.17 12.21
CA GLN A 31 -15.60 13.15 12.54
C GLN A 31 -14.68 12.65 13.67
N LYS A 32 -15.24 12.01 14.69
CA LYS A 32 -14.47 11.42 15.78
C LYS A 32 -13.61 10.23 15.32
N TRP A 33 -14.11 9.45 14.36
CA TRP A 33 -13.31 8.42 13.69
C TRP A 33 -12.09 9.04 12.98
N VAL A 34 -12.25 10.16 12.28
CA VAL A 34 -11.15 10.92 11.67
C VAL A 34 -10.17 11.43 12.73
N GLU A 35 -10.68 11.97 13.84
CA GLU A 35 -9.88 12.48 14.96
C GLU A 35 -8.95 11.41 15.56
N THR A 36 -9.32 10.13 15.51
CA THR A 36 -8.45 9.01 15.89
C THR A 36 -7.06 9.12 15.27
N PHE A 37 -7.01 9.33 13.98
CA PHE A 37 -5.76 9.38 13.21
C PHE A 37 -5.03 10.71 13.40
N GLU A 38 -5.76 11.82 13.49
CA GLU A 38 -5.18 13.15 13.70
C GLU A 38 -4.55 13.32 15.08
N THR A 39 -5.08 12.62 16.08
CA THR A 39 -4.61 12.68 17.47
C THR A 39 -3.83 11.45 17.90
N GLN A 40 -3.73 10.44 17.03
CA GLN A 40 -3.10 9.15 17.31
C GLN A 40 -3.71 8.44 18.53
N ASN A 41 -5.03 8.53 18.70
CA ASN A 41 -5.74 8.00 19.85
C ASN A 41 -6.78 6.94 19.45
N MET A 42 -6.41 5.66 19.60
CA MET A 42 -7.27 4.51 19.30
C MET A 42 -8.50 4.40 20.20
N ASP A 43 -8.51 4.99 21.38
CA ASP A 43 -9.69 4.98 22.27
C ASP A 43 -10.90 5.65 21.59
N LEU A 44 -10.65 6.68 20.76
CA LEU A 44 -11.70 7.36 20.00
C LEU A 44 -12.33 6.44 18.95
N TRP A 45 -11.49 5.62 18.28
CA TRP A 45 -11.93 4.63 17.31
C TRP A 45 -12.83 3.57 17.98
N GLU A 46 -12.38 3.01 19.10
CA GLU A 46 -13.12 1.99 19.85
C GLU A 46 -14.45 2.53 20.43
N GLU A 47 -14.49 3.82 20.78
CA GLU A 47 -15.72 4.46 21.27
C GLU A 47 -16.79 4.53 20.18
N VAL A 48 -16.41 4.82 18.92
CA VAL A 48 -17.41 5.11 17.87
C VAL A 48 -17.71 3.92 16.96
N VAL A 49 -16.85 2.89 16.92
CA VAL A 49 -17.00 1.73 16.02
C VAL A 49 -17.73 0.58 16.73
N SER A 50 -18.61 -0.10 16.00
CA SER A 50 -19.34 -1.28 16.48
C SER A 50 -18.43 -2.52 16.43
N GLU A 51 -18.56 -3.42 17.39
CA GLU A 51 -17.90 -4.74 17.37
C GLU A 51 -18.38 -5.62 16.20
N ASP A 52 -19.56 -5.33 15.64
CA ASP A 52 -20.11 -5.98 14.43
C ASP A 52 -19.67 -5.28 13.12
N LEU A 53 -18.63 -4.43 13.16
CA LEU A 53 -18.17 -3.67 11.99
C LEU A 53 -17.89 -4.57 10.79
N LEU A 54 -18.36 -4.12 9.61
CA LEU A 54 -17.91 -4.58 8.31
C LEU A 54 -17.24 -3.43 7.58
N ASP A 55 -15.96 -3.57 7.27
CA ASP A 55 -15.15 -2.51 6.68
C ASP A 55 -14.59 -2.94 5.31
N VAL A 56 -14.64 -2.05 4.32
CA VAL A 56 -13.92 -2.23 3.06
C VAL A 56 -12.58 -1.50 3.19
N ALA A 57 -11.56 -2.29 3.54
CA ALA A 57 -10.22 -1.77 3.81
C ALA A 57 -9.52 -1.26 2.54
N PRO A 58 -8.72 -0.17 2.63
CA PRO A 58 -8.14 0.49 1.46
C PRO A 58 -6.88 -0.20 0.90
N MET A 59 -6.32 -1.17 1.61
CA MET A 59 -5.12 -1.89 1.17
C MET A 59 -5.45 -2.92 0.10
N TYR A 60 -4.62 -2.99 -0.93
CA TYR A 60 -4.79 -3.94 -2.02
C TYR A 60 -4.91 -5.40 -1.50
N GLY A 61 -5.94 -6.10 -1.98
CA GLY A 61 -6.17 -7.51 -1.68
C GLY A 61 -6.91 -7.81 -0.37
N MET A 62 -7.15 -6.83 0.50
CA MET A 62 -7.86 -7.06 1.77
C MET A 62 -9.38 -7.23 1.59
N GLY A 63 -10.00 -6.41 0.73
CA GLY A 63 -11.44 -6.46 0.52
C GLY A 63 -12.25 -6.08 1.78
N GLN A 64 -13.37 -6.80 2.02
CA GLN A 64 -14.18 -6.60 3.22
C GLN A 64 -13.58 -7.36 4.40
N VAL A 65 -13.40 -6.66 5.52
CA VAL A 65 -12.80 -7.16 6.75
C VAL A 65 -13.72 -6.94 7.95
N ASP A 66 -13.48 -7.66 9.02
CA ASP A 66 -14.18 -7.56 10.29
C ASP A 66 -13.57 -6.48 11.22
N TYR A 67 -14.22 -6.28 12.37
CA TYR A 67 -13.79 -5.35 13.42
C TYR A 67 -12.32 -5.57 13.83
N ALA A 68 -11.92 -6.82 14.08
CA ALA A 68 -10.57 -7.12 14.58
C ALA A 68 -9.50 -6.75 13.56
N THR A 69 -9.73 -7.06 12.30
CA THR A 69 -8.83 -6.73 11.18
C THR A 69 -8.82 -5.22 10.91
N SER A 70 -9.99 -4.57 10.89
CA SER A 70 -10.09 -3.11 10.70
C SER A 70 -9.37 -2.35 11.83
N LYS A 71 -9.50 -2.82 13.09
CA LYS A 71 -8.75 -2.27 14.22
C LYS A 71 -7.24 -2.37 14.04
N GLN A 72 -6.73 -3.51 13.52
CA GLN A 72 -5.30 -3.68 13.22
C GLN A 72 -4.84 -2.71 12.12
N VAL A 73 -5.65 -2.49 11.09
CA VAL A 73 -5.36 -1.52 10.03
C VAL A 73 -5.33 -0.09 10.59
N ALA A 74 -6.31 0.29 11.42
CA ALA A 74 -6.33 1.60 12.07
C ALA A 74 -5.11 1.80 12.98
N GLN A 75 -4.76 0.79 13.80
CA GLN A 75 -3.58 0.81 14.66
C GLN A 75 -2.30 0.95 13.85
N PHE A 76 -2.20 0.25 12.71
CA PHE A 76 -1.05 0.40 11.81
C PHE A 76 -0.84 1.85 11.37
N TYR A 77 -1.91 2.56 10.98
CA TYR A 77 -1.79 3.97 10.59
C TYR A 77 -1.41 4.86 11.79
N VAL A 78 -1.99 4.63 12.96
CA VAL A 78 -1.68 5.39 14.19
C VAL A 78 -0.22 5.21 14.60
N ASP A 79 0.34 4.01 14.48
CA ASP A 79 1.71 3.70 14.91
C ASP A 79 2.78 4.18 13.93
N ASN A 80 2.47 4.19 12.64
CA ASN A 80 3.47 4.39 11.58
C ASN A 80 3.50 5.77 10.97
N TYR A 81 2.53 6.63 11.28
CA TYR A 81 2.46 7.99 10.71
C TYR A 81 2.22 9.04 11.80
N THR A 82 2.79 10.22 11.60
CA THR A 82 2.63 11.39 12.46
C THR A 82 2.19 12.61 11.65
N ASP A 83 1.82 13.70 12.33
CA ASP A 83 1.32 14.93 11.72
C ASP A 83 0.12 14.70 10.77
N VAL A 84 -0.66 13.65 11.04
CA VAL A 84 -1.80 13.26 10.20
C VAL A 84 -2.91 14.28 10.29
N LYS A 85 -3.41 14.72 9.13
CA LYS A 85 -4.52 15.68 9.00
C LYS A 85 -5.45 15.29 7.86
N PHE A 86 -6.75 15.47 8.10
CA PHE A 86 -7.78 15.34 7.08
C PHE A 86 -8.20 16.73 6.58
N ASN A 87 -7.62 17.18 5.48
CA ASN A 87 -7.73 18.55 4.99
C ASN A 87 -8.92 18.73 4.05
N ASN A 88 -9.52 19.92 4.12
CA ASN A 88 -10.64 20.36 3.26
C ASN A 88 -11.81 19.35 3.21
N PRO A 89 -12.28 18.84 4.36
CA PRO A 89 -13.31 17.82 4.37
C PRO A 89 -14.64 18.32 3.84
N VAL A 90 -15.24 17.55 2.94
CA VAL A 90 -16.61 17.72 2.47
C VAL A 90 -17.45 16.58 3.03
N TRP A 91 -18.42 16.91 3.87
CA TRP A 91 -19.32 15.96 4.50
C TRP A 91 -20.70 16.01 3.82
N LEU A 92 -21.16 14.89 3.29
CA LEU A 92 -22.44 14.78 2.59
C LEU A 92 -23.30 13.68 3.22
N PRO A 93 -24.62 13.84 3.22
CA PRO A 93 -25.54 12.76 3.56
C PRO A 93 -25.48 11.67 2.48
N GLY A 94 -25.52 10.40 2.91
CA GLY A 94 -25.79 9.31 2.00
C GLY A 94 -27.28 9.18 1.69
N ILE A 95 -27.59 8.38 0.69
CA ILE A 95 -28.95 8.13 0.23
C ILE A 95 -29.19 6.63 0.09
N ASP A 96 -30.36 6.18 0.46
CA ASP A 96 -30.86 4.86 0.13
C ASP A 96 -31.12 4.76 -1.38
N THR A 97 -30.49 3.80 -2.03
CA THR A 97 -30.49 3.68 -3.51
C THR A 97 -31.84 3.26 -4.10
N LEU A 98 -32.74 2.71 -3.28
CA LEU A 98 -34.08 2.31 -3.73
C LEU A 98 -35.09 3.46 -3.61
N THR A 99 -35.00 4.19 -2.50
CA THR A 99 -35.96 5.27 -2.21
C THR A 99 -35.47 6.64 -2.64
N MET A 100 -34.17 6.77 -2.95
CA MET A 100 -33.47 8.03 -3.25
C MET A 100 -33.63 9.11 -2.17
N LYS A 101 -33.79 8.66 -0.90
CA LYS A 101 -33.91 9.54 0.27
C LYS A 101 -32.67 9.44 1.14
N PRO A 102 -32.32 10.51 1.88
CA PRO A 102 -31.27 10.43 2.90
C PRO A 102 -31.57 9.32 3.90
N ASP A 103 -30.56 8.50 4.21
CA ASP A 103 -30.66 7.29 5.04
C ASP A 103 -29.91 7.39 6.39
N GLY A 104 -29.35 8.56 6.67
CA GLY A 104 -28.57 8.82 7.89
C GLY A 104 -27.08 8.45 7.74
N SER A 105 -26.70 7.78 6.66
CA SER A 105 -25.30 7.50 6.40
C SER A 105 -24.51 8.78 6.05
N VAL A 106 -23.19 8.72 6.19
CA VAL A 106 -22.28 9.85 5.98
C VAL A 106 -21.26 9.51 4.89
N ARG A 107 -21.00 10.46 4.03
CA ARG A 107 -19.96 10.40 2.99
C ARG A 107 -18.96 11.52 3.26
N ALA A 108 -17.66 11.19 3.27
CA ALA A 108 -16.61 12.16 3.49
C ALA A 108 -15.60 12.13 2.34
N TYR A 109 -15.30 13.31 1.83
CA TYR A 109 -14.23 13.53 0.85
C TYR A 109 -13.22 14.47 1.48
N GLY A 110 -11.94 14.18 1.27
CA GLY A 110 -10.88 15.03 1.80
C GLY A 110 -9.52 14.56 1.35
N THR A 111 -8.51 15.25 1.83
CA THR A 111 -7.12 14.90 1.55
C THR A 111 -6.41 14.59 2.86
N TRP A 112 -5.97 13.35 3.01
CA TRP A 112 -5.08 12.97 4.09
C TRP A 112 -3.68 13.46 3.79
N THR A 113 -3.05 14.08 4.77
CA THR A 113 -1.63 14.41 4.77
C THR A 113 -1.00 13.87 6.04
N GLY A 114 0.28 13.63 6.03
CA GLY A 114 1.02 13.15 7.19
C GLY A 114 2.45 12.80 6.82
N LYS A 115 3.15 12.17 7.75
CA LYS A 115 4.57 11.85 7.63
C LYS A 115 4.84 10.44 8.16
N SER A 116 5.62 9.67 7.42
CA SER A 116 6.06 8.34 7.86
C SER A 116 7.06 8.46 9.01
N ASN A 117 6.83 7.74 10.12
CA ASN A 117 7.71 7.73 11.29
C ASN A 117 9.08 7.12 10.97
N SER A 118 9.13 6.14 10.07
CA SER A 118 10.37 5.41 9.75
C SER A 118 11.29 6.16 8.79
N THR A 119 10.73 6.93 7.84
CA THR A 119 11.51 7.59 6.77
C THR A 119 11.52 9.09 6.85
N GLY A 120 10.55 9.68 7.56
CA GLY A 120 10.31 11.13 7.55
C GLY A 120 9.69 11.65 6.25
N ARG A 121 9.33 10.79 5.29
CA ARG A 121 8.68 11.23 4.04
C ARG A 121 7.25 11.63 4.30
N GLU A 122 6.83 12.71 3.64
CA GLU A 122 5.47 13.22 3.71
C GLU A 122 4.59 12.57 2.63
N PHE A 123 3.30 12.43 2.93
CA PHE A 123 2.29 12.02 1.96
C PHE A 123 1.16 13.04 1.88
N SER A 124 0.51 13.07 0.73
CA SER A 124 -0.75 13.79 0.49
C SER A 124 -1.59 12.95 -0.46
N ILE A 125 -2.76 12.47 0.01
CA ILE A 125 -3.60 11.57 -0.76
C ILE A 125 -5.07 11.92 -0.62
N THR A 126 -5.76 12.09 -1.75
CA THR A 126 -7.20 12.31 -1.79
C THR A 126 -7.93 11.01 -1.50
N SER A 127 -8.98 11.09 -0.69
CA SER A 127 -9.76 9.93 -0.28
C SER A 127 -11.25 10.21 -0.31
N TYR A 128 -11.99 9.12 -0.39
CA TYR A 128 -13.42 9.05 -0.14
C TYR A 128 -13.68 8.01 0.93
N HIS A 129 -14.55 8.33 1.90
CA HIS A 129 -14.99 7.43 2.97
C HIS A 129 -16.51 7.40 3.02
N ASN A 130 -17.08 6.23 3.28
CA ASN A 130 -18.47 6.09 3.66
C ASN A 130 -18.61 5.48 5.04
N PHE A 131 -19.67 5.89 5.75
CA PHE A 131 -19.99 5.41 7.07
C PHE A 131 -21.47 5.11 7.14
N ASP A 132 -21.83 3.91 7.55
CA ASP A 132 -23.19 3.51 7.84
C ASP A 132 -23.30 3.19 9.34
N PHE A 133 -24.44 3.50 9.95
CA PHE A 133 -24.59 3.53 11.39
C PHE A 133 -25.70 2.60 11.84
N LYS A 134 -25.49 2.00 13.03
CA LYS A 134 -26.48 1.19 13.73
C LYS A 134 -26.28 1.37 15.23
N ASP A 135 -27.37 1.55 15.95
CA ASP A 135 -27.39 1.67 17.42
C ASP A 135 -26.41 2.73 17.98
N GLY A 136 -26.24 3.85 17.25
CA GLY A 136 -25.38 4.96 17.64
C GLY A 136 -23.88 4.70 17.47
N LYS A 137 -23.50 3.70 16.66
CA LYS A 137 -22.11 3.38 16.32
C LYS A 137 -21.94 3.19 14.82
N ILE A 138 -20.71 3.33 14.33
CA ILE A 138 -20.32 3.00 12.97
C ILE A 138 -20.35 1.48 12.80
N ALA A 139 -21.27 0.98 11.98
CA ALA A 139 -21.47 -0.45 11.74
C ALA A 139 -20.91 -0.91 10.40
N SER A 140 -20.71 0.00 9.45
CA SER A 140 -20.01 -0.27 8.21
C SER A 140 -19.19 0.93 7.77
N THR A 141 -18.01 0.67 7.21
CA THR A 141 -17.13 1.67 6.60
C THR A 141 -16.65 1.19 5.25
N GLY A 142 -16.23 2.14 4.43
CA GLY A 142 -15.44 1.87 3.24
C GLY A 142 -14.46 3.01 3.03
N GLU A 143 -13.22 2.65 2.78
CA GLU A 143 -12.10 3.57 2.62
C GLU A 143 -11.54 3.45 1.21
N TYR A 144 -11.60 4.53 0.44
CA TYR A 144 -11.23 4.53 -0.98
C TYR A 144 -10.14 5.54 -1.27
N PHE A 145 -8.92 5.06 -1.28
CA PHE A 145 -7.70 5.77 -1.69
C PHE A 145 -6.59 4.74 -2.01
N ASP A 146 -5.55 5.14 -2.66
CA ASP A 146 -4.41 4.25 -2.98
C ASP A 146 -3.50 4.06 -1.76
N ALA A 147 -4.00 3.32 -0.76
CA ALA A 147 -3.27 3.06 0.48
C ALA A 147 -1.97 2.29 0.24
N THR A 148 -2.01 1.28 -0.63
CA THR A 148 -0.82 0.48 -0.96
C THR A 148 0.25 1.33 -1.65
N GLY A 149 -0.15 2.17 -2.61
CA GLY A 149 0.76 3.10 -3.27
C GLY A 149 1.37 4.10 -2.28
N MET A 150 0.56 4.66 -1.37
CA MET A 150 1.03 5.57 -0.32
C MET A 150 2.04 4.89 0.61
N VAL A 151 1.71 3.71 1.17
CA VAL A 151 2.58 2.96 2.08
C VAL A 151 3.92 2.65 1.40
N ASN A 152 3.90 2.18 0.16
CA ASN A 152 5.10 1.88 -0.60
C ASN A 152 5.94 3.14 -0.92
N ALA A 153 5.28 4.28 -1.19
CA ALA A 153 5.97 5.52 -1.53
C ALA A 153 6.71 6.15 -0.34
N VAL A 154 6.11 6.08 0.87
CA VAL A 154 6.66 6.75 2.05
C VAL A 154 7.24 5.81 3.10
N GLY A 155 6.97 4.51 3.00
CA GLY A 155 7.53 3.50 3.89
C GLY A 155 9.04 3.33 3.74
N PRO A 156 9.68 2.62 4.65
CA PRO A 156 11.07 2.24 4.51
C PRO A 156 11.23 1.39 3.24
N VAL A 157 12.27 1.67 2.49
CA VAL A 157 12.69 0.79 1.40
C VAL A 157 13.59 -0.27 2.03
N ASP A 158 12.98 -1.21 2.75
CA ASP A 158 13.68 -2.40 3.23
C ASP A 158 13.80 -3.37 2.05
N ARG A 159 14.80 -3.12 1.22
CA ARG A 159 15.18 -4.02 0.15
C ARG A 159 16.60 -4.47 0.39
N ASN A 160 16.78 -5.75 0.64
CA ASN A 160 18.10 -6.36 0.59
C ASN A 160 18.48 -6.45 -0.88
N VAL A 161 19.32 -5.51 -1.33
CA VAL A 161 19.75 -5.42 -2.72
C VAL A 161 21.06 -6.18 -2.86
N VAL A 162 21.08 -7.12 -3.79
CA VAL A 162 22.31 -7.77 -4.23
C VAL A 162 22.58 -7.36 -5.67
N VAL A 163 23.79 -6.93 -5.96
CA VAL A 163 24.28 -6.72 -7.31
C VAL A 163 25.29 -7.81 -7.64
N PHE A 164 24.86 -8.78 -8.42
CA PHE A 164 25.78 -9.79 -8.94
C PHE A 164 26.41 -9.28 -10.22
N THR A 165 27.71 -9.48 -10.37
CA THR A 165 28.46 -9.06 -11.56
C THR A 165 29.21 -10.24 -12.16
N ALA A 166 29.28 -10.27 -13.50
CA ALA A 166 30.11 -11.23 -14.25
C ALA A 166 30.87 -10.50 -15.34
N LYS A 167 32.16 -10.74 -15.45
CA LYS A 167 33.01 -10.21 -16.53
C LYS A 167 32.82 -11.04 -17.79
N VAL A 168 32.11 -10.53 -18.79
CA VAL A 168 31.77 -11.24 -20.04
C VAL A 168 32.30 -10.47 -21.22
N SER A 169 33.15 -11.08 -22.02
CA SER A 169 33.67 -10.44 -23.23
C SER A 169 32.59 -10.22 -24.29
N LYS A 170 32.75 -9.19 -25.12
CA LYS A 170 31.87 -8.95 -26.29
C LYS A 170 31.72 -10.17 -27.18
N LYS A 171 32.72 -11.03 -27.23
CA LYS A 171 32.68 -12.29 -27.99
C LYS A 171 31.69 -13.30 -27.43
N ASN A 172 31.51 -13.31 -26.10
CA ASN A 172 30.70 -14.32 -25.37
C ASN A 172 29.32 -13.82 -24.98
N ILE A 173 29.03 -12.52 -25.12
CA ILE A 173 27.84 -11.92 -24.54
C ILE A 173 26.53 -12.50 -25.09
N GLU A 174 26.43 -12.73 -26.41
CA GLU A 174 25.23 -13.30 -27.01
C GLU A 174 24.90 -14.68 -26.39
N LYS A 175 25.89 -15.56 -26.34
CA LYS A 175 25.73 -16.89 -25.75
C LYS A 175 25.45 -16.83 -24.23
N PHE A 176 26.05 -15.87 -23.52
CA PHE A 176 25.81 -15.65 -22.10
C PHE A 176 24.36 -15.21 -21.86
N GLN A 177 23.84 -14.24 -22.65
CA GLN A 177 22.47 -13.79 -22.58
C GLN A 177 21.46 -14.91 -22.90
N GLU A 178 21.71 -15.72 -23.93
CA GLU A 178 20.88 -16.89 -24.25
C GLU A 178 20.73 -17.83 -23.03
N LEU A 179 21.81 -18.05 -22.26
CA LEU A 179 21.77 -18.83 -21.04
C LEU A 179 20.98 -18.13 -19.94
N MET A 180 21.20 -16.83 -19.72
CA MET A 180 20.48 -16.05 -18.69
C MET A 180 18.98 -16.00 -18.99
N ASP A 181 18.58 -15.89 -20.25
CA ASP A 181 17.18 -15.83 -20.67
C ASP A 181 16.52 -17.21 -20.74
N SER A 182 17.30 -18.28 -20.64
CA SER A 182 16.74 -19.65 -20.64
C SER A 182 15.89 -19.93 -19.40
N LYS A 183 15.08 -21.01 -19.48
CA LYS A 183 14.27 -21.46 -18.32
C LYS A 183 15.12 -21.80 -17.09
N ASP A 184 16.38 -22.19 -17.29
CA ASP A 184 17.34 -22.53 -16.24
C ASP A 184 18.14 -21.30 -15.75
N GLY A 185 18.00 -20.15 -16.41
CA GLY A 185 18.70 -18.89 -16.12
C GLY A 185 18.01 -18.03 -15.07
N LEU A 186 17.80 -16.73 -15.37
CA LEU A 186 17.19 -15.75 -14.43
C LEU A 186 15.74 -16.09 -14.04
N THR A 187 15.06 -16.94 -14.80
CA THR A 187 13.74 -17.45 -14.44
C THR A 187 13.78 -18.21 -13.11
N VAL A 188 14.83 -19.01 -12.89
CA VAL A 188 15.01 -19.74 -11.63
C VAL A 188 15.25 -18.75 -10.48
N THR A 189 16.10 -17.73 -10.68
CA THR A 189 16.34 -16.68 -9.68
C THR A 189 15.04 -15.96 -9.29
N ARG A 190 14.21 -15.57 -10.28
CA ARG A 190 12.92 -14.89 -10.05
C ARG A 190 11.92 -15.71 -9.23
N ASN A 191 12.01 -17.03 -9.31
CA ASN A 191 11.11 -17.96 -8.59
C ASN A 191 11.73 -18.49 -7.31
N ALA A 192 12.93 -18.07 -6.94
CA ALA A 192 13.56 -18.48 -5.70
C ALA A 192 12.84 -17.87 -4.49
N ASP A 193 12.77 -18.59 -3.39
CA ASP A 193 12.15 -18.15 -2.15
C ASP A 193 12.82 -16.88 -1.63
N GLY A 194 12.01 -15.85 -1.37
CA GLY A 194 12.47 -14.53 -0.94
C GLY A 194 12.97 -13.61 -2.05
N CYS A 195 13.08 -14.06 -3.30
CA CYS A 195 13.41 -13.18 -4.43
C CYS A 195 12.17 -12.41 -4.87
N THR A 196 12.22 -11.07 -4.76
CA THR A 196 11.08 -10.20 -5.09
C THR A 196 11.23 -9.50 -6.43
N HIS A 197 12.46 -9.38 -6.94
CA HIS A 197 12.74 -8.74 -8.23
C HIS A 197 14.11 -9.12 -8.78
N VAL A 198 14.21 -9.25 -10.11
CA VAL A 198 15.47 -9.46 -10.83
C VAL A 198 15.48 -8.65 -12.11
N GLU A 199 16.49 -7.81 -12.28
CA GLU A 199 16.82 -7.11 -13.52
C GLU A 199 18.26 -7.38 -13.90
N ALA A 200 18.55 -7.35 -15.21
CA ALA A 200 19.90 -7.55 -15.69
C ALA A 200 20.20 -6.65 -16.88
N PHE A 201 21.45 -6.22 -17.01
CA PHE A 201 21.94 -5.49 -18.16
C PHE A 201 23.44 -5.74 -18.39
N TYR A 202 23.90 -5.47 -19.60
CA TYR A 202 25.30 -5.56 -19.97
C TYR A 202 25.89 -4.17 -20.24
N ASN A 203 27.01 -3.87 -19.62
CA ASN A 203 27.80 -2.68 -19.92
C ASN A 203 28.94 -3.05 -20.90
N GLU A 204 28.85 -2.59 -22.15
CA GLU A 204 29.80 -2.91 -23.20
C GLU A 204 31.19 -2.29 -23.01
N GLU A 205 31.28 -1.14 -22.34
CA GLU A 205 32.55 -0.41 -22.17
C GLU A 205 33.48 -1.16 -21.22
N ASN A 206 32.94 -1.69 -20.14
CA ASN A 206 33.71 -2.42 -19.14
C ASN A 206 33.52 -3.95 -19.18
N GLU A 207 32.77 -4.44 -20.18
CA GLU A 207 32.47 -5.84 -20.43
C GLU A 207 31.94 -6.56 -19.21
N THR A 208 30.97 -5.93 -18.50
CA THR A 208 30.41 -6.45 -17.27
C THR A 208 28.90 -6.66 -17.43
N TYR A 209 28.46 -7.86 -17.12
CA TYR A 209 27.05 -8.17 -16.95
C TYR A 209 26.68 -7.95 -15.51
N PHE A 210 25.61 -7.22 -15.28
CA PHE A 210 25.05 -6.89 -13.95
C PHE A 210 23.70 -7.57 -13.80
N ILE A 211 23.46 -8.15 -12.62
CA ILE A 211 22.14 -8.64 -12.20
C ILE A 211 21.80 -7.92 -10.91
N TYR A 212 20.71 -7.16 -10.91
CA TYR A 212 20.15 -6.53 -9.72
C TYR A 212 19.04 -7.41 -9.16
N GLU A 213 19.18 -7.77 -7.92
CA GLU A 213 18.28 -8.67 -7.24
C GLU A 213 17.79 -8.02 -5.96
N TYR A 214 16.48 -8.13 -5.71
CA TYR A 214 15.86 -7.72 -4.45
C TYR A 214 15.36 -8.96 -3.72
N TRP A 215 15.72 -9.07 -2.45
CA TRP A 215 15.44 -10.23 -1.62
C TRP A 215 14.78 -9.81 -0.30
N ASP A 216 13.91 -10.65 0.25
CA ASP A 216 13.31 -10.45 1.57
C ASP A 216 14.39 -10.46 2.68
N SER A 217 15.44 -11.29 2.51
CA SER A 217 16.62 -11.29 3.39
C SER A 217 17.89 -11.71 2.64
N TYR A 218 19.05 -11.30 3.16
CA TYR A 218 20.34 -11.79 2.65
C TYR A 218 20.54 -13.28 2.91
N GLU A 219 19.98 -13.84 3.99
CA GLU A 219 20.04 -15.26 4.30
C GLU A 219 19.37 -16.11 3.21
N GLN A 220 18.21 -15.68 2.71
CA GLN A 220 17.53 -16.34 1.58
C GLN A 220 18.37 -16.27 0.31
N TYR A 221 18.98 -15.11 0.02
CA TYR A 221 19.90 -14.99 -1.11
C TYR A 221 21.11 -15.92 -0.97
N GLU A 222 21.76 -15.98 0.18
CA GLU A 222 22.92 -16.85 0.42
C GLU A 222 22.54 -18.32 0.30
N THR A 223 21.38 -18.71 0.81
CA THR A 223 20.84 -20.07 0.65
C THR A 223 20.61 -20.42 -0.82
N TYR A 224 20.02 -19.48 -1.58
CA TYR A 224 19.85 -19.63 -3.03
C TYR A 224 21.20 -19.74 -3.75
N LEU A 225 22.16 -18.87 -3.42
CA LEU A 225 23.47 -18.84 -4.06
C LEU A 225 24.25 -20.15 -3.79
N ASP A 226 24.22 -20.65 -2.55
CA ASP A 226 24.86 -21.93 -2.20
C ASP A 226 24.23 -23.08 -2.98
N TRP A 227 22.90 -23.13 -3.04
CA TRP A 227 22.21 -24.12 -3.86
C TRP A 227 22.62 -24.02 -5.34
N ARG A 228 22.65 -22.80 -5.91
CA ARG A 228 22.95 -22.55 -7.32
C ARG A 228 24.36 -22.95 -7.73
N PHE A 229 25.33 -22.77 -6.83
CA PHE A 229 26.74 -23.06 -7.10
C PHE A 229 27.16 -24.47 -6.72
N ASN A 230 26.57 -25.03 -5.67
CA ASN A 230 27.10 -26.25 -5.05
C ASN A 230 26.16 -27.47 -5.16
N ILE A 231 24.85 -27.27 -5.33
CA ILE A 231 23.85 -28.33 -5.19
C ILE A 231 23.05 -28.57 -6.46
N GLU A 232 22.80 -27.53 -7.29
CA GLU A 232 21.93 -27.61 -8.47
C GLU A 232 22.43 -28.65 -9.49
N GLU A 233 21.54 -29.58 -9.88
CA GLU A 233 21.81 -30.60 -10.89
C GLU A 233 20.71 -30.60 -12.00
N PRO A 234 21.11 -30.52 -13.29
CA PRO A 234 22.48 -30.25 -13.79
C PRO A 234 22.92 -28.80 -13.54
N SER A 235 24.16 -28.59 -13.13
CA SER A 235 24.67 -27.26 -12.76
C SER A 235 24.55 -26.25 -13.89
N PHE A 236 23.80 -25.19 -13.65
CA PHE A 236 23.71 -24.03 -14.54
C PHE A 236 25.03 -23.23 -14.55
N VAL A 237 25.63 -23.07 -13.37
CA VAL A 237 26.89 -22.34 -13.19
C VAL A 237 28.01 -22.95 -14.02
N ALA A 238 28.07 -24.29 -14.12
CA ALA A 238 29.04 -24.98 -14.96
C ALA A 238 28.92 -24.64 -16.45
N LYS A 239 27.72 -24.26 -16.93
CA LYS A 239 27.49 -23.76 -18.31
C LYS A 239 27.96 -22.31 -18.48
N VAL A 240 27.87 -21.51 -17.42
CA VAL A 240 28.13 -20.07 -17.41
C VAL A 240 29.63 -19.75 -17.24
N ILE A 241 30.33 -20.42 -16.33
CA ILE A 241 31.74 -20.21 -16.01
C ILE A 241 32.65 -20.11 -17.25
N PRO A 242 32.56 -20.97 -18.29
CA PRO A 242 33.41 -20.90 -19.47
C PRO A 242 33.23 -19.62 -20.31
N LEU A 243 32.14 -18.88 -20.12
CA LEU A 243 31.84 -17.65 -20.83
C LEU A 243 32.34 -16.41 -20.10
N VAL A 244 32.68 -16.56 -18.80
CA VAL A 244 33.15 -15.48 -17.96
C VAL A 244 34.66 -15.35 -18.02
N LYS A 245 35.17 -14.13 -18.14
CA LYS A 245 36.61 -13.84 -18.09
C LYS A 245 37.14 -14.15 -16.69
N GLY A 246 38.09 -15.06 -16.62
CA GLY A 246 38.64 -15.50 -15.33
C GLY A 246 37.83 -16.57 -14.61
N GLY A 247 36.78 -17.12 -15.24
CA GLY A 247 35.91 -18.12 -14.65
C GLY A 247 35.18 -17.56 -13.41
N GLU A 248 35.09 -18.33 -12.36
CA GLU A 248 34.48 -17.89 -11.07
C GLU A 248 35.09 -16.61 -10.51
N ALA A 249 36.41 -16.41 -10.63
CA ALA A 249 37.08 -15.18 -10.19
C ALA A 249 36.61 -13.91 -10.93
N GLY A 250 35.93 -14.06 -12.05
CA GLY A 250 35.30 -12.97 -12.80
C GLY A 250 33.87 -12.66 -12.36
N MET A 251 33.36 -13.35 -11.36
CA MET A 251 32.05 -13.17 -10.77
C MET A 251 32.14 -12.58 -9.37
N ALA A 252 31.21 -11.73 -8.96
CA ALA A 252 31.14 -11.17 -7.61
C ALA A 252 29.71 -10.81 -7.24
N ALA A 253 29.35 -11.07 -5.98
CA ALA A 253 28.12 -10.54 -5.38
C ALA A 253 28.46 -9.35 -4.47
N HIS A 254 27.71 -8.27 -4.59
CA HIS A 254 27.87 -7.05 -3.83
C HIS A 254 26.61 -6.81 -3.04
N TYR A 255 26.71 -6.72 -1.73
CA TYR A 255 25.61 -6.52 -0.80
C TYR A 255 25.46 -5.04 -0.45
N ASN A 256 24.23 -4.57 -0.37
CA ASN A 256 23.94 -3.26 0.18
C ASN A 256 23.78 -3.37 1.72
N ASN A 257 24.82 -3.02 2.45
CA ASN A 257 24.79 -3.04 3.93
C ASN A 257 24.25 -1.73 4.54
N LYS A 258 23.98 -0.70 3.72
CA LYS A 258 23.43 0.58 4.15
C LYS A 258 22.56 1.17 3.05
N HIS A 259 21.32 1.51 3.39
CA HIS A 259 20.43 2.26 2.51
C HIS A 259 20.70 3.76 2.66
N TYR A 260 20.99 4.43 1.56
CA TYR A 260 21.03 5.89 1.48
C TYR A 260 19.87 6.36 0.61
N ASN A 261 18.95 7.10 1.20
CA ASN A 261 17.89 7.75 0.45
C ASN A 261 18.41 9.12 -0.03
N PHE A 262 18.65 9.27 -1.32
CA PHE A 262 18.93 10.54 -1.97
C PHE A 262 17.61 11.07 -2.55
N TYR A 263 17.01 12.10 -1.92
CA TYR A 263 15.82 12.82 -2.37
C TYR A 263 16.06 14.32 -2.33
#